data_3a023664e8befd6e2e1e437ac588ff04
#
_entry.id   3a023664e8befd6e2e1e437ac588ff04
#
_cell.length_a   1.000
_cell.length_b   1.000
_cell.length_c   1.000
_cell.angle_alpha   90.00
_cell.angle_beta   90.00
_cell.angle_gamma   90.00
#
_symmetry.space_group_name_H-M   'P 1'
#
loop_
_entity.id
_entity.type
_entity.pdbx_description
1 polymer ?
#
loop_
_entity_poly.entity_id
_entity_poly.type
_entity_poly.pdbx_seq_one_letter_code
_entity_poly.pdbx_strand_id
1 'polypeptide(L)'
;MIDHAIDKLEDRKLRLPQAGGLVIAPSIEVADYMAQIIQLKTNKKPLVVHNEEGARESKDRIKRFRKNFSDDWLVSVDMVGEGVDIQRLRVLVYLPRARTDLRFRQAMGRVVRKYEDIEEDDSTAYVVMPAFEVFDKLAKAIEEEMPGKDLKPKKTKKCPSCQTENK
;
A
#
# COMPACT_ATOMS: atom_id res chain seq x y z
N MET A 1 -2.68 16.33 -1.44
CA MET A 1 -2.49 14.91 -1.13
C MET A 1 -2.84 14.03 -2.33
N ILE A 2 -4.09 13.99 -2.79
CA ILE A 2 -4.46 13.12 -3.92
C ILE A 2 -3.76 13.50 -5.23
N ASP A 3 -3.58 14.79 -5.51
CA ASP A 3 -2.85 15.26 -6.68
C ASP A 3 -1.43 14.68 -6.69
N HIS A 4 -0.73 14.78 -5.57
CA HIS A 4 0.60 14.23 -5.44
C HIS A 4 0.63 12.70 -5.66
N ALA A 5 -0.40 11.97 -5.19
CA ALA A 5 -0.49 10.53 -5.42
C ALA A 5 -0.73 10.21 -6.91
N ILE A 6 -1.56 11.00 -7.59
CA ILE A 6 -1.79 10.86 -9.04
C ILE A 6 -0.50 11.13 -9.82
N ASP A 7 0.21 12.23 -9.52
CA ASP A 7 1.48 12.57 -10.16
C ASP A 7 2.52 11.44 -9.97
N LYS A 8 2.60 10.88 -8.75
CA LYS A 8 3.49 9.75 -8.48
C LYS A 8 3.11 8.48 -9.23
N LEU A 9 1.82 8.23 -9.42
CA LEU A 9 1.39 7.08 -10.21
C LEU A 9 1.72 7.27 -11.69
N GLU A 10 1.49 8.42 -12.25
CA GLU A 10 1.84 8.71 -13.65
C GLU A 10 3.37 8.63 -13.86
N ASP A 11 4.17 9.15 -12.93
CA ASP A 11 5.62 8.98 -12.96
C ASP A 11 6.05 7.50 -12.95
N ARG A 12 5.41 6.68 -12.10
CA ARG A 12 5.68 5.24 -12.07
C ARG A 12 5.28 4.53 -13.35
N LYS A 13 4.17 4.93 -13.97
CA LYS A 13 3.68 4.35 -15.22
C LYS A 13 4.62 4.58 -16.42
N LEU A 14 5.48 5.59 -16.37
CA LEU A 14 6.53 5.78 -17.38
C LEU A 14 7.51 4.59 -17.45
N ARG A 15 7.76 3.93 -16.30
CA ARG A 15 8.66 2.78 -16.20
C ARG A 15 7.89 1.46 -16.12
N LEU A 16 6.76 1.45 -15.43
CA LEU A 16 5.88 0.30 -15.25
C LEU A 16 4.48 0.66 -15.74
N PRO A 17 4.17 0.51 -17.04
CA PRO A 17 2.89 0.94 -17.61
C PRO A 17 1.65 0.36 -16.92
N GLN A 18 1.78 -0.83 -16.32
CA GLN A 18 0.73 -1.48 -15.53
C GLN A 18 0.66 -1.03 -14.07
N ALA A 19 1.49 -0.09 -13.61
CA ALA A 19 1.44 0.41 -12.24
C ALA A 19 0.03 0.83 -11.85
N GLY A 20 -0.35 0.54 -10.60
CA GLY A 20 -1.65 0.88 -10.05
C GLY A 20 -1.55 1.57 -8.70
N GLY A 21 -2.58 2.35 -8.37
CA GLY A 21 -2.75 3.02 -7.09
C GLY A 21 -3.83 2.36 -6.24
N LEU A 22 -3.63 2.40 -4.93
CA LEU A 22 -4.60 1.94 -3.93
C LEU A 22 -4.91 3.10 -2.98
N VAL A 23 -6.20 3.33 -2.74
CA VAL A 23 -6.66 4.20 -1.66
C VAL A 23 -7.27 3.33 -0.58
N ILE A 24 -6.81 3.47 0.67
CA ILE A 24 -7.46 2.88 1.84
C ILE A 24 -8.22 4.00 2.55
N ALA A 25 -9.53 3.94 2.50
CA ALA A 25 -10.44 4.92 3.09
C ALA A 25 -11.02 4.42 4.44
N PRO A 26 -11.34 5.33 5.38
CA PRO A 26 -11.88 4.98 6.69
C PRO A 26 -13.38 4.62 6.66
N SER A 27 -14.11 5.05 5.65
CA SER A 27 -15.55 4.80 5.49
C SER A 27 -15.94 4.79 4.01
N ILE A 28 -17.17 4.36 3.72
CA ILE A 28 -17.72 4.32 2.36
C ILE A 28 -17.83 5.75 1.80
N GLU A 29 -18.32 6.70 2.59
CA GLU A 29 -18.46 8.09 2.17
C GLU A 29 -17.12 8.70 1.74
N VAL A 30 -16.05 8.39 2.50
CA VAL A 30 -14.71 8.87 2.14
C VAL A 30 -14.19 8.13 0.91
N ALA A 31 -14.48 6.84 0.76
CA ALA A 31 -14.11 6.09 -0.43
C ALA A 31 -14.78 6.64 -1.69
N ASP A 32 -16.07 6.91 -1.64
CA ASP A 32 -16.83 7.50 -2.74
C ASP A 32 -16.35 8.90 -3.08
N TYR A 33 -16.08 9.72 -2.06
CA TYR A 33 -15.50 11.05 -2.25
C TYR A 33 -14.13 10.99 -2.93
N MET A 34 -13.25 10.09 -2.49
CA MET A 34 -11.93 9.90 -3.10
C MET A 34 -12.06 9.39 -4.54
N ALA A 35 -13.00 8.49 -4.80
CA ALA A 35 -13.26 7.98 -6.14
C ALA A 35 -13.74 9.08 -7.09
N GLN A 36 -14.62 9.96 -6.63
CA GLN A 36 -15.07 11.13 -7.40
C GLN A 36 -13.92 12.08 -7.72
N ILE A 37 -13.07 12.40 -6.73
CA ILE A 37 -11.91 13.28 -6.96
C ILE A 37 -10.96 12.67 -7.99
N ILE A 38 -10.65 11.37 -7.86
CA ILE A 38 -9.77 10.68 -8.80
C ILE A 38 -10.39 10.72 -10.20
N GLN A 39 -11.68 10.43 -10.33
CA GLN A 39 -12.38 10.48 -11.62
C GLN A 39 -12.33 11.86 -12.26
N LEU A 40 -12.58 12.92 -11.48
CA LEU A 40 -12.53 14.30 -11.96
C LEU A 40 -11.13 14.70 -12.45
N LYS A 41 -10.09 14.24 -11.76
CA LYS A 41 -8.71 14.62 -12.08
C LYS A 41 -8.07 13.77 -13.18
N THR A 42 -8.42 12.50 -13.28
CA THR A 42 -7.81 11.55 -14.23
C THR A 42 -8.70 11.25 -15.43
N ASN A 43 -9.96 11.68 -15.39
CA ASN A 43 -11.01 11.29 -16.33
C ASN A 43 -11.23 9.77 -16.44
N LYS A 44 -10.79 9.02 -15.44
CA LYS A 44 -10.94 7.56 -15.33
C LYS A 44 -11.66 7.21 -14.03
N LYS A 45 -12.69 6.37 -14.12
CA LYS A 45 -13.43 5.92 -12.94
C LYS A 45 -12.64 4.84 -12.19
N PRO A 46 -12.27 5.06 -10.92
CA PRO A 46 -11.62 4.03 -10.12
C PRO A 46 -12.60 2.90 -9.76
N LEU A 47 -12.06 1.72 -9.46
CA LEU A 47 -12.84 0.65 -8.87
C LEU A 47 -12.98 0.90 -7.36
N VAL A 48 -14.20 0.82 -6.86
CA VAL A 48 -14.48 0.95 -5.41
C VAL A 48 -14.87 -0.42 -4.86
N VAL A 49 -14.35 -0.79 -3.69
CA VAL A 49 -14.65 -2.02 -2.98
C VAL A 49 -14.90 -1.77 -1.51
N HIS A 50 -16.00 -2.32 -0.98
CA HIS A 50 -16.35 -2.28 0.44
C HIS A 50 -17.19 -3.51 0.83
N ASN A 51 -17.29 -3.77 2.13
CA ASN A 51 -17.93 -5.00 2.63
C ASN A 51 -19.45 -5.06 2.44
N GLU A 52 -20.12 -3.93 2.26
CA GLU A 52 -21.57 -3.88 2.12
C GLU A 52 -22.07 -4.40 0.76
N GLU A 53 -21.24 -4.41 -0.27
CA GLU A 53 -21.61 -4.91 -1.61
C GLU A 53 -21.60 -6.44 -1.72
N GLY A 54 -21.19 -7.14 -0.67
CA GLY A 54 -21.03 -8.59 -0.68
C GLY A 54 -19.61 -9.04 -1.03
N ALA A 55 -19.16 -10.09 -0.33
CA ALA A 55 -17.78 -10.58 -0.45
C ALA A 55 -17.42 -11.08 -1.87
N ARG A 56 -18.40 -11.51 -2.66
CA ARG A 56 -18.19 -12.00 -4.03
C ARG A 56 -17.90 -10.86 -4.99
N GLU A 57 -18.71 -9.80 -4.96
CA GLU A 57 -18.53 -8.64 -5.85
C GLU A 57 -17.20 -7.92 -5.56
N SER A 58 -16.87 -7.73 -4.30
CA SER A 58 -15.57 -7.16 -3.91
C SER A 58 -14.40 -7.98 -4.43
N LYS A 59 -14.48 -9.32 -4.34
CA LYS A 59 -13.45 -10.22 -4.88
C LYS A 59 -13.35 -10.12 -6.41
N ASP A 60 -14.46 -10.04 -7.10
CA ASP A 60 -14.48 -9.94 -8.57
C ASP A 60 -13.90 -8.60 -9.04
N ARG A 61 -14.21 -7.48 -8.36
CA ARG A 61 -13.62 -6.16 -8.66
C ARG A 61 -12.10 -6.15 -8.40
N ILE A 62 -11.65 -6.73 -7.30
CA ILE A 62 -10.21 -6.87 -7.00
C ILE A 62 -9.53 -7.73 -8.07
N LYS A 63 -10.14 -8.86 -8.46
CA LYS A 63 -9.63 -9.73 -9.51
C LYS A 63 -9.56 -9.00 -10.86
N ARG A 64 -10.59 -8.20 -11.17
CA ARG A 64 -10.58 -7.32 -12.33
C ARG A 64 -9.41 -6.34 -12.28
N PHE A 65 -9.27 -5.59 -11.19
CA PHE A 65 -8.18 -4.63 -11.02
C PHE A 65 -6.79 -5.29 -11.18
N ARG A 66 -6.63 -6.51 -10.66
CA ARG A 66 -5.37 -7.26 -10.78
C ARG A 66 -5.01 -7.63 -12.22
N LYS A 67 -6.02 -7.90 -13.07
CA LYS A 67 -5.83 -8.40 -14.43
C LYS A 67 -5.99 -7.34 -15.52
N ASN A 68 -6.78 -6.31 -15.26
CA ASN A 68 -7.07 -5.25 -16.22
C ASN A 68 -6.24 -4.01 -15.91
N PHE A 69 -5.24 -3.76 -16.74
CA PHE A 69 -4.31 -2.65 -16.57
C PHE A 69 -4.85 -1.28 -17.01
N SER A 70 -6.06 -1.24 -17.59
CA SER A 70 -6.74 0.04 -17.86
C SER A 70 -7.34 0.70 -16.61
N ASP A 71 -7.57 -0.09 -15.55
CA ASP A 71 -8.05 0.40 -14.27
C ASP A 71 -6.83 0.87 -13.44
N ASP A 72 -6.63 2.18 -13.33
CA ASP A 72 -5.44 2.75 -12.66
C ASP A 72 -5.55 2.75 -11.14
N TRP A 73 -6.75 2.91 -10.59
CA TRP A 73 -7.00 3.10 -9.18
C TRP A 73 -8.02 2.10 -8.61
N LEU A 74 -7.68 1.57 -7.44
CA LEU A 74 -8.58 0.83 -6.56
C LEU A 74 -8.80 1.65 -5.29
N VAL A 75 -10.05 1.87 -4.92
CA VAL A 75 -10.43 2.52 -3.66
C VAL A 75 -11.08 1.48 -2.76
N SER A 76 -10.58 1.31 -1.55
CA SER A 76 -11.03 0.27 -0.61
C SER A 76 -11.37 0.85 0.74
N VAL A 77 -12.48 0.41 1.33
CA VAL A 77 -12.85 0.77 2.70
C VAL A 77 -12.28 -0.26 3.66
N ASP A 78 -11.37 0.18 4.52
CA ASP A 78 -10.79 -0.60 5.65
C ASP A 78 -10.38 -2.05 5.32
N MET A 79 -10.37 -2.40 4.03
CA MET A 79 -10.01 -3.74 3.55
C MET A 79 -8.49 -3.95 3.56
N VAL A 80 -7.92 -3.93 4.77
CA VAL A 80 -6.58 -4.48 5.00
C VAL A 80 -6.66 -6.00 5.22
N GLY A 81 -7.87 -6.55 5.05
CA GLY A 81 -8.19 -7.95 5.23
C GLY A 81 -7.65 -8.85 4.11
N GLU A 82 -7.55 -10.09 4.41
CA GLU A 82 -6.97 -11.26 3.78
C GLU A 82 -7.01 -11.33 2.23
N GLY A 83 -5.88 -11.73 1.63
CA GLY A 83 -5.89 -12.37 0.31
C GLY A 83 -5.76 -11.46 -0.91
N VAL A 84 -5.57 -10.15 -0.76
CA VAL A 84 -5.40 -9.26 -1.92
C VAL A 84 -3.93 -9.07 -2.22
N ASP A 85 -3.39 -9.96 -3.01
CA ASP A 85 -2.07 -9.81 -3.62
C ASP A 85 -2.20 -9.12 -4.98
N ILE A 86 -1.79 -7.85 -5.05
CA ILE A 86 -1.79 -7.06 -6.29
C ILE A 86 -0.36 -6.55 -6.50
N GLN A 87 0.42 -7.29 -7.26
CA GLN A 87 1.83 -7.02 -7.48
C GLN A 87 2.11 -5.67 -8.16
N ARG A 88 1.16 -5.17 -8.95
CA ARG A 88 1.29 -3.91 -9.72
C ARG A 88 1.11 -2.63 -8.88
N LEU A 89 0.77 -2.72 -7.60
CA LEU A 89 0.61 -1.54 -6.76
C LEU A 89 1.95 -0.82 -6.55
N ARG A 90 1.95 0.49 -6.79
CA ARG A 90 3.13 1.37 -6.63
C ARG A 90 2.83 2.65 -5.88
N VAL A 91 1.55 2.99 -5.70
CA VAL A 91 1.14 4.14 -4.92
C VAL A 91 0.04 3.75 -3.96
N LEU A 92 0.19 4.14 -2.70
CA LEU A 92 -0.80 3.96 -1.65
C LEU A 92 -1.21 5.32 -1.09
N VAL A 93 -2.50 5.62 -1.10
CA VAL A 93 -3.09 6.70 -0.32
C VAL A 93 -3.68 6.08 0.94
N TYR A 94 -3.10 6.39 2.10
CA TYR A 94 -3.46 5.74 3.35
C TYR A 94 -4.24 6.68 4.27
N LEU A 95 -5.54 6.44 4.42
CA LEU A 95 -6.49 7.22 5.21
C LEU A 95 -7.22 6.33 6.24
N PRO A 96 -6.54 5.60 7.11
CA PRO A 96 -7.18 4.59 7.93
C PRO A 96 -8.00 5.18 9.08
N ARG A 97 -9.03 4.44 9.50
CA ARG A 97 -9.78 4.73 10.72
C ARG A 97 -8.95 4.47 11.98
N ALA A 98 -8.24 3.35 12.01
CA ALA A 98 -7.38 2.94 13.12
C ALA A 98 -5.91 3.13 12.77
N ARG A 99 -5.19 3.84 13.64
CA ARG A 99 -3.77 4.20 13.48
C ARG A 99 -2.88 3.23 14.28
N THR A 100 -3.02 1.92 14.02
CA THR A 100 -2.21 0.89 14.68
C THR A 100 -1.02 0.49 13.82
N ASP A 101 0.10 0.15 14.45
CA ASP A 101 1.30 -0.34 13.79
C ASP A 101 1.01 -1.55 12.89
N LEU A 102 0.25 -2.52 13.40
CA LEU A 102 -0.11 -3.72 12.64
C LEU A 102 -0.84 -3.39 11.33
N ARG A 103 -1.86 -2.54 11.37
CA ARG A 103 -2.62 -2.15 10.17
C ARG A 103 -1.77 -1.35 9.19
N PHE A 104 -0.92 -0.48 9.70
CA PHE A 104 0.02 0.27 8.87
C PHE A 104 0.99 -0.68 8.15
N ARG A 105 1.63 -1.62 8.87
CA ARG A 105 2.54 -2.61 8.27
C ARG A 105 1.84 -3.50 7.26
N GLN A 106 0.62 -3.92 7.53
CA GLN A 106 -0.18 -4.70 6.58
C GLN A 106 -0.49 -3.90 5.29
N ALA A 107 -0.78 -2.61 5.41
CA ALA A 107 -1.01 -1.75 4.24
C ALA A 107 0.29 -1.56 3.43
N MET A 108 1.41 -1.30 4.10
CA MET A 108 2.72 -1.15 3.45
C MET A 108 3.13 -2.42 2.71
N GLY A 109 2.98 -3.59 3.33
CA GLY A 109 3.30 -4.89 2.72
C GLY A 109 2.50 -5.24 1.47
N ARG A 110 1.47 -4.45 1.13
CA ARG A 110 0.70 -4.62 -0.12
C ARG A 110 1.30 -3.86 -1.29
N VAL A 111 1.99 -2.77 -1.02
CA VAL A 111 2.50 -1.85 -2.05
C VAL A 111 3.99 -2.08 -2.30
N VAL A 112 4.72 -2.48 -1.25
CA VAL A 112 6.15 -2.79 -1.33
C VAL A 112 6.32 -4.26 -1.69
N ARG A 113 6.07 -4.61 -2.95
CA ARG A 113 6.28 -5.98 -3.45
C ARG A 113 7.16 -5.97 -4.68
N LYS A 114 8.10 -6.92 -4.74
CA LYS A 114 8.84 -7.20 -5.97
C LYS A 114 7.87 -7.77 -7.00
N TYR A 115 7.95 -7.27 -8.21
CA TYR A 115 7.31 -7.88 -9.36
C TYR A 115 8.31 -8.89 -9.92
N GLU A 116 7.96 -10.16 -9.98
CA GLU A 116 8.89 -11.25 -10.32
C GLU A 116 9.49 -11.11 -11.73
N ASP A 117 8.82 -10.38 -12.62
CA ASP A 117 9.18 -10.23 -14.03
C ASP A 117 9.88 -8.88 -14.36
N ILE A 118 10.26 -8.07 -13.38
CA ILE A 118 10.84 -6.74 -13.62
C ILE A 118 12.18 -6.61 -12.91
N GLU A 119 13.18 -6.10 -13.64
CA GLU A 119 14.52 -5.80 -13.13
C GLU A 119 14.46 -4.96 -11.84
N GLU A 120 15.41 -5.18 -10.94
CA GLU A 120 15.43 -4.70 -9.54
C GLU A 120 15.22 -3.19 -9.32
N ASP A 121 15.35 -2.37 -10.36
CA ASP A 121 15.35 -0.92 -10.24
C ASP A 121 13.95 -0.30 -10.10
N ASP A 122 12.88 -1.08 -10.19
CA ASP A 122 11.49 -0.56 -10.21
C ASP A 122 10.61 -1.02 -9.05
N SER A 123 11.20 -1.45 -7.95
CA SER A 123 10.48 -1.82 -6.72
C SER A 123 10.03 -0.62 -5.86
N THR A 124 10.31 0.62 -6.28
CA THR A 124 9.94 1.81 -5.51
C THR A 124 8.44 2.02 -5.46
N ALA A 125 7.89 2.05 -4.26
CA ALA A 125 6.50 2.38 -3.99
C ALA A 125 6.40 3.69 -3.19
N TYR A 126 5.32 4.44 -3.41
CA TYR A 126 5.05 5.69 -2.71
C TYR A 126 3.85 5.53 -1.79
N VAL A 127 4.00 6.08 -0.59
CA VAL A 127 2.91 6.16 0.39
C VAL A 127 2.60 7.61 0.65
N VAL A 128 1.35 7.98 0.41
CA VAL A 128 0.81 9.32 0.64
C VAL A 128 -0.20 9.23 1.77
N MET A 129 0.03 9.96 2.84
CA MET A 129 -0.79 9.93 4.04
C MET A 129 -0.85 11.32 4.69
N PRO A 130 -1.86 11.60 5.54
CA PRO A 130 -1.87 12.83 6.32
C PRO A 130 -0.65 12.93 7.24
N ALA A 131 -0.14 14.14 7.42
CA ALA A 131 1.02 14.42 8.29
C ALA A 131 0.63 14.30 9.77
N PHE A 132 0.61 13.09 10.30
CA PHE A 132 0.47 12.81 11.72
C PHE A 132 1.77 12.23 12.27
N GLU A 133 2.24 12.74 13.40
CA GLU A 133 3.48 12.26 14.05
C GLU A 133 3.54 10.73 14.25
N VAL A 134 2.39 10.10 14.48
CA VAL A 134 2.31 8.64 14.65
C VAL A 134 2.72 7.91 13.36
N PHE A 135 2.38 8.44 12.20
CA PHE A 135 2.75 7.83 10.93
C PHE A 135 4.22 8.05 10.57
N ASP A 136 4.77 9.22 10.92
CA ASP A 136 6.20 9.48 10.75
C ASP A 136 7.05 8.50 11.58
N LYS A 137 6.63 8.21 12.82
CA LYS A 137 7.30 7.22 13.67
C LYS A 137 7.19 5.80 13.10
N LEU A 138 6.02 5.42 12.60
CA LEU A 138 5.78 4.10 11.99
C LEU A 138 6.54 3.92 10.67
N ALA A 139 6.57 4.94 9.83
CA ALA A 139 7.31 4.92 8.58
C ALA A 139 8.82 4.75 8.83
N LYS A 140 9.39 5.54 9.75
CA LYS A 140 10.79 5.42 10.15
C LYS A 140 11.13 4.03 10.69
N ALA A 141 10.27 3.45 11.52
CA ALA A 141 10.48 2.11 12.06
C ALA A 141 10.54 1.05 10.95
N ILE A 142 9.68 1.15 9.93
CA ILE A 142 9.70 0.24 8.78
C ILE A 142 10.95 0.48 7.93
N GLU A 143 11.34 1.72 7.67
CA GLU A 143 12.56 2.04 6.92
C GLU A 143 13.83 1.50 7.59
N GLU A 144 13.87 1.51 8.92
CA GLU A 144 14.97 0.95 9.70
C GLU A 144 15.03 -0.59 9.66
N GLU A 145 13.89 -1.25 9.43
CA GLU A 145 13.78 -2.71 9.34
C GLU A 145 14.03 -3.24 7.92
N MET A 146 14.00 -2.37 6.89
CA MET A 146 14.24 -2.80 5.50
C MET A 146 15.69 -3.26 5.29
N PRO A 147 15.92 -4.43 4.65
CA PRO A 147 17.26 -4.87 4.30
C PRO A 147 17.87 -3.92 3.24
N GLY A 148 19.03 -3.37 3.54
CA GLY A 148 19.76 -2.47 2.63
C GLY A 148 20.26 -1.16 3.25
N LYS A 149 19.76 -0.76 4.42
CA LYS A 149 20.48 0.20 5.28
C LYS A 149 21.38 -0.62 6.20
N ASP A 150 22.67 -0.25 6.30
CA ASP A 150 23.65 -0.86 7.19
C ASP A 150 23.07 -1.01 8.60
N LEU A 151 22.42 -2.13 8.84
CA LEU A 151 21.98 -2.51 10.16
C LEU A 151 23.24 -2.78 10.97
N LYS A 152 23.57 -1.85 11.88
CA LYS A 152 24.55 -2.19 12.94
C LYS A 152 24.13 -3.54 13.51
N PRO A 153 25.03 -4.52 13.60
CA PRO A 153 24.70 -5.87 14.06
C PRO A 153 23.96 -5.76 15.39
N LYS A 154 22.75 -6.33 15.45
CA LYS A 154 22.00 -6.41 16.71
C LYS A 154 22.92 -7.06 17.73
N LYS A 155 23.20 -6.39 18.85
CA LYS A 155 23.97 -6.98 19.97
C LYS A 155 23.22 -8.23 20.41
N THR A 156 23.76 -9.38 20.06
CA THR A 156 23.24 -10.67 20.50
C THR A 156 23.34 -10.73 22.01
N LYS A 157 22.23 -10.93 22.70
CA LYS A 157 22.22 -11.15 24.15
C LYS A 157 22.45 -12.63 24.39
N LYS A 158 23.55 -12.96 25.04
CA LYS A 158 23.79 -14.34 25.49
C LYS A 158 22.78 -14.72 26.57
N CYS A 159 22.18 -15.90 26.43
CA CYS A 159 21.29 -16.43 27.45
C CYS A 159 22.08 -16.63 28.74
N PRO A 160 21.65 -16.09 29.89
CA PRO A 160 22.40 -16.20 31.15
C PRO A 160 22.46 -17.65 31.67
N SER A 161 21.59 -18.55 31.19
CA SER A 161 21.52 -19.95 31.66
C SER A 161 22.31 -20.94 30.81
N CYS A 162 22.34 -20.76 29.47
CA CYS A 162 23.01 -21.73 28.56
C CYS A 162 24.10 -21.09 27.67
N GLN A 163 24.37 -19.82 27.81
CA GLN A 163 25.35 -19.02 27.05
C GLN A 163 25.22 -19.06 25.52
N THR A 164 24.14 -19.63 25.00
CA THR A 164 23.86 -19.66 23.54
C THR A 164 23.45 -18.27 23.05
N GLU A 165 23.96 -17.86 21.91
CA GLU A 165 23.58 -16.60 21.26
C GLU A 165 22.22 -16.76 20.60
N ASN A 166 21.23 -15.97 21.03
CA ASN A 166 19.96 -15.87 20.32
C ASN A 166 20.15 -14.99 19.07
N LYS A 167 19.92 -15.62 17.93
CA LYS A 167 19.87 -14.94 16.64
C LYS A 167 18.56 -14.16 16.47
#